data_8225dde67af253dbe92f4a8710a316fe
#
_entry.id   8225dde67af253dbe92f4a8710a316fe
#
_cell.length_a   1.000
_cell.length_b   1.000
_cell.length_c   1.000
_cell.angle_alpha   90.00
_cell.angle_beta   90.00
_cell.angle_gamma   90.00
#
_symmetry.space_group_name_H-M   'P 1'
#
loop_
_entity.id
_entity.type
_entity.pdbx_description
1 polymer ?
#
loop_
_entity_poly.entity_id
_entity_poly.type
_entity_poly.pdbx_seq_one_letter_code
_entity_poly.pdbx_strand_id
1 'polypeptide(L)'
;MTARIQQAIRDLIIEEGVDACTFSAVAQRAGIERSTLYRRFPDRWDAIVDAWVARAAEEVVPDLGKSFADDLTSVLRKLVDVLGSPAGPAVLRLAAELRGKADYVQNYFKQRIAQLAPMFDAAIGRGELPADVDREALFASAAGPIYFRMFIAGQSVDAAFIASIVQSVCRTYCRPASGAKLSLSPPIA
;
A
#
# COMPACT_ATOMS: atom_id res chain seq x y z
N MET A 1 -24.29 3.44 1.85
CA MET A 1 -24.24 3.58 0.37
C MET A 1 -22.81 3.47 -0.16
N THR A 2 -21.85 4.23 0.36
CA THR A 2 -20.43 4.18 -0.05
C THR A 2 -19.84 2.77 0.00
N ALA A 3 -19.94 2.08 1.13
CA ALA A 3 -19.43 0.73 1.30
C ALA A 3 -20.01 -0.28 0.28
N ARG A 4 -21.28 -0.13 -0.10
CA ARG A 4 -21.90 -0.99 -1.14
C ARG A 4 -21.31 -0.76 -2.53
N ILE A 5 -21.00 0.47 -2.87
CA ILE A 5 -20.33 0.83 -4.13
C ILE A 5 -18.92 0.24 -4.15
N GLN A 6 -18.15 0.46 -3.08
CA GLN A 6 -16.79 -0.04 -2.95
C GLN A 6 -16.74 -1.57 -3.00
N GLN A 7 -17.67 -2.25 -2.31
CA GLN A 7 -17.75 -3.70 -2.37
C GLN A 7 -18.10 -4.21 -3.78
N ALA A 8 -19.10 -3.61 -4.43
CA ALA A 8 -19.47 -3.98 -5.80
C ALA A 8 -18.32 -3.81 -6.80
N ILE A 9 -17.51 -2.76 -6.64
CA ILE A 9 -16.32 -2.53 -7.47
C ILE A 9 -15.29 -3.64 -7.22
N ARG A 10 -15.00 -3.95 -5.96
CA ARG A 10 -14.02 -5.00 -5.61
C ARG A 10 -14.44 -6.36 -6.16
N ASP A 11 -15.71 -6.73 -5.98
CA ASP A 11 -16.24 -8.01 -6.46
C ASP A 11 -16.14 -8.13 -7.98
N LEU A 12 -16.58 -7.09 -8.71
CA LEU A 12 -16.47 -7.05 -10.18
C LEU A 12 -15.03 -7.23 -10.65
N ILE A 13 -14.08 -6.52 -10.03
CA ILE A 13 -12.67 -6.58 -10.45
C ILE A 13 -12.08 -7.97 -10.16
N ILE A 14 -12.43 -8.58 -9.04
CA ILE A 14 -11.94 -9.91 -8.66
C ILE A 14 -12.56 -10.99 -9.55
N GLU A 15 -13.86 -10.93 -9.79
CA GLU A 15 -14.59 -11.97 -10.51
C GLU A 15 -14.45 -11.86 -12.05
N GLU A 16 -14.52 -10.64 -12.58
CA GLU A 16 -14.66 -10.39 -14.02
C GLU A 16 -13.50 -9.56 -14.61
N GLY A 17 -12.67 -8.97 -13.74
CA GLY A 17 -11.55 -8.11 -14.13
C GLY A 17 -11.91 -6.62 -14.20
N VAL A 18 -10.87 -5.79 -14.35
CA VAL A 18 -11.00 -4.33 -14.28
C VAL A 18 -11.84 -3.75 -15.43
N ASP A 19 -11.85 -4.38 -16.59
CA ASP A 19 -12.62 -3.91 -17.75
C ASP A 19 -14.12 -4.06 -17.56
N ALA A 20 -14.56 -5.07 -16.82
CA ALA A 20 -15.97 -5.26 -16.47
C ALA A 20 -16.48 -4.20 -15.50
N CYS A 21 -15.58 -3.49 -14.79
CA CYS A 21 -15.95 -2.47 -13.80
C CYS A 21 -16.42 -1.17 -14.47
N THR A 22 -17.57 -1.22 -15.11
CA THR A 22 -18.28 -0.05 -15.66
C THR A 22 -19.25 0.53 -14.66
N PHE A 23 -19.62 1.81 -14.77
CA PHE A 23 -20.63 2.41 -13.90
C PHE A 23 -21.99 1.71 -13.98
N SER A 24 -22.33 1.11 -15.13
CA SER A 24 -23.56 0.31 -15.28
C SER A 24 -23.50 -0.97 -14.46
N ALA A 25 -22.40 -1.72 -14.56
CA ALA A 25 -22.21 -2.96 -13.80
C ALA A 25 -22.14 -2.70 -12.29
N VAL A 26 -21.40 -1.64 -11.88
CA VAL A 26 -21.32 -1.23 -10.47
C VAL A 26 -22.69 -0.83 -9.93
N ALA A 27 -23.46 -0.02 -10.65
CA ALA A 27 -24.79 0.41 -10.23
C ALA A 27 -25.74 -0.78 -10.05
N GLN A 28 -25.74 -1.71 -11.02
CA GLN A 28 -26.54 -2.93 -10.98
C GLN A 28 -26.17 -3.79 -9.75
N ARG A 29 -24.87 -4.07 -9.56
CA ARG A 29 -24.38 -4.90 -8.45
C ARG A 29 -24.61 -4.26 -7.08
N ALA A 30 -24.41 -2.94 -6.99
CA ALA A 30 -24.64 -2.19 -5.76
C ALA A 30 -26.12 -1.92 -5.45
N GLY A 31 -27.04 -2.17 -6.41
CA GLY A 31 -28.46 -1.88 -6.27
C GLY A 31 -28.73 -0.37 -6.08
N ILE A 32 -28.11 0.47 -6.93
CA ILE A 32 -28.27 1.93 -6.88
C ILE A 32 -28.51 2.48 -8.29
N GLU A 33 -29.02 3.72 -8.35
CA GLU A 33 -29.16 4.44 -9.61
C GLU A 33 -27.78 4.83 -10.18
N ARG A 34 -27.58 4.61 -11.48
CA ARG A 34 -26.35 4.93 -12.20
C ARG A 34 -25.97 6.42 -12.12
N SER A 35 -26.96 7.31 -12.07
CA SER A 35 -26.78 8.74 -11.87
C SER A 35 -26.02 9.10 -10.57
N THR A 36 -26.16 8.26 -9.56
CA THR A 36 -25.44 8.42 -8.28
C THR A 36 -23.94 8.28 -8.45
N LEU A 37 -23.47 7.36 -9.31
CA LEU A 37 -22.04 7.19 -9.58
C LEU A 37 -21.48 8.37 -10.38
N TYR A 38 -22.17 8.79 -11.44
CA TYR A 38 -21.73 9.95 -12.23
C TYR A 38 -21.66 11.26 -11.45
N ARG A 39 -22.54 11.43 -10.46
CA ARG A 39 -22.50 12.61 -9.59
C ARG A 39 -21.34 12.57 -8.61
N ARG A 40 -20.87 11.36 -8.24
CA ARG A 40 -19.87 11.17 -7.21
C ARG A 40 -18.44 11.07 -7.75
N PHE A 41 -18.28 10.44 -8.88
CA PHE A 41 -16.98 10.16 -9.48
C PHE A 41 -16.90 10.76 -10.87
N PRO A 42 -15.83 11.53 -11.17
CA PRO A 42 -15.57 12.07 -12.51
C PRO A 42 -15.52 10.98 -13.57
N ASP A 43 -14.87 9.85 -13.26
CA ASP A 43 -14.83 8.67 -14.11
C ASP A 43 -14.77 7.36 -13.30
N ARG A 44 -14.73 6.22 -14.02
CA ARG A 44 -14.68 4.90 -13.40
C ARG A 44 -13.40 4.65 -12.60
N TRP A 45 -12.29 5.27 -13.00
CA TRP A 45 -10.99 5.07 -12.35
C TRP A 45 -10.96 5.70 -10.97
N ASP A 46 -11.57 6.88 -10.81
CA ASP A 46 -11.74 7.51 -9.49
C ASP A 46 -12.50 6.58 -8.54
N ALA A 47 -13.58 5.96 -9.03
CA ALA A 47 -14.36 5.02 -8.23
C ALA A 47 -13.56 3.76 -7.86
N ILE A 48 -12.77 3.24 -8.80
CA ILE A 48 -11.90 2.07 -8.58
C ILE A 48 -10.81 2.40 -7.55
N VAL A 49 -10.12 3.53 -7.70
CA VAL A 49 -9.09 3.97 -6.76
C VAL A 49 -9.68 4.18 -5.37
N ASP A 50 -10.84 4.86 -5.25
CA ASP A 50 -11.55 5.05 -3.98
C ASP A 50 -11.84 3.70 -3.27
N ALA A 51 -12.30 2.70 -4.02
CA ALA A 51 -12.59 1.38 -3.48
C ALA A 51 -11.34 0.63 -2.98
N TRP A 52 -10.22 0.76 -3.69
CA TRP A 52 -8.96 0.12 -3.30
C TRP A 52 -8.26 0.83 -2.16
N VAL A 53 -8.31 2.17 -2.11
CA VAL A 53 -7.83 2.96 -0.97
C VAL A 53 -8.60 2.60 0.29
N ALA A 54 -9.93 2.51 0.21
CA ALA A 54 -10.75 2.12 1.35
C ALA A 54 -10.41 0.70 1.85
N ARG A 55 -10.22 -0.25 0.93
CA ARG A 55 -9.79 -1.61 1.29
C ARG A 55 -8.44 -1.62 2.00
N ALA A 56 -7.46 -0.90 1.47
CA ALA A 56 -6.15 -0.82 2.09
C ALA A 56 -6.20 -0.19 3.50
N ALA A 57 -7.13 0.76 3.71
CA ALA A 57 -7.39 1.36 5.03
C ALA A 57 -7.99 0.38 6.03
N GLU A 58 -8.75 -0.60 5.56
CA GLU A 58 -9.37 -1.62 6.41
C GLU A 58 -8.42 -2.77 6.73
N GLU A 59 -7.67 -3.26 5.72
CA GLU A 59 -6.93 -4.51 5.81
C GLU A 59 -5.44 -4.34 6.15
N VAL A 60 -4.83 -3.21 5.77
CA VAL A 60 -3.38 -2.96 5.97
C VAL A 60 -3.17 -1.76 6.90
N VAL A 61 -3.76 -1.83 8.09
CA VAL A 61 -3.62 -0.82 9.14
C VAL A 61 -2.40 -1.14 9.99
N PRO A 62 -1.56 -0.14 10.36
CA PRO A 62 -0.47 -0.38 11.29
C PRO A 62 -1.02 -0.73 12.69
N ASP A 63 -0.51 -1.82 13.28
CA ASP A 63 -0.65 -2.06 14.70
C ASP A 63 0.50 -1.33 15.39
N LEU A 64 0.17 -0.29 16.17
CA LEU A 64 1.21 0.49 16.84
C LEU A 64 1.81 -0.32 17.99
N GLY A 65 3.02 -0.81 17.77
CA GLY A 65 3.79 -1.60 18.71
C GLY A 65 4.82 -0.78 19.48
N LYS A 66 5.87 -1.47 19.92
CA LYS A 66 6.94 -0.87 20.72
C LYS A 66 8.06 -0.24 19.90
N SER A 67 8.15 -0.59 18.62
CA SER A 67 9.20 -0.12 17.72
C SER A 67 8.70 0.06 16.31
N PHE A 68 9.39 0.89 15.53
CA PHE A 68 9.14 1.03 14.09
C PHE A 68 9.31 -0.30 13.34
N ALA A 69 10.28 -1.12 13.74
CA ALA A 69 10.52 -2.42 13.13
C ALA A 69 9.32 -3.37 13.33
N ASP A 70 8.70 -3.37 14.54
CA ASP A 70 7.50 -4.16 14.82
C ASP A 70 6.31 -3.66 14.00
N ASP A 71 6.10 -2.34 13.97
CA ASP A 71 5.02 -1.68 13.25
C ASP A 71 5.12 -1.98 11.74
N LEU A 72 6.31 -1.82 11.17
CA LEU A 72 6.57 -2.11 9.75
C LEU A 72 6.39 -3.60 9.45
N THR A 73 6.87 -4.49 10.32
CA THR A 73 6.68 -5.94 10.16
C THR A 73 5.20 -6.29 10.09
N SER A 74 4.37 -5.72 10.97
CA SER A 74 2.91 -5.93 10.96
C SER A 74 2.29 -5.47 9.65
N VAL A 75 2.61 -4.25 9.19
CA VAL A 75 2.12 -3.70 7.91
C VAL A 75 2.51 -4.59 6.73
N LEU A 76 3.77 -5.05 6.67
CA LEU A 76 4.24 -5.89 5.56
C LEU A 76 3.61 -7.28 5.56
N ARG A 77 3.34 -7.88 6.72
CA ARG A 77 2.59 -9.15 6.81
C ARG A 77 1.17 -8.99 6.26
N LYS A 78 0.44 -7.97 6.72
CA LYS A 78 -0.90 -7.66 6.20
C LYS A 78 -0.89 -7.40 4.69
N LEU A 79 0.13 -6.72 4.19
CA LEU A 79 0.31 -6.51 2.75
C LEU A 79 0.47 -7.83 2.01
N VAL A 80 1.31 -8.75 2.52
CA VAL A 80 1.51 -10.09 1.94
C VAL A 80 0.21 -10.88 1.92
N ASP A 81 -0.58 -10.84 3.00
CA ASP A 81 -1.87 -11.52 3.10
C ASP A 81 -2.86 -11.00 2.05
N VAL A 82 -2.95 -9.67 1.88
CA VAL A 82 -3.78 -9.03 0.85
C VAL A 82 -3.33 -9.40 -0.56
N LEU A 83 -2.03 -9.35 -0.83
CA LEU A 83 -1.48 -9.65 -2.15
C LEU A 83 -1.54 -11.16 -2.48
N GLY A 84 -1.49 -12.03 -1.47
CA GLY A 84 -1.68 -13.48 -1.59
C GLY A 84 -3.14 -13.93 -1.72
N SER A 85 -4.10 -13.03 -1.45
CA SER A 85 -5.53 -13.31 -1.60
C SER A 85 -5.94 -13.33 -3.09
N PRO A 86 -7.15 -13.83 -3.42
CA PRO A 86 -7.70 -13.74 -4.79
C PRO A 86 -7.72 -12.33 -5.38
N ALA A 87 -7.66 -11.31 -4.54
CA ALA A 87 -7.60 -9.90 -4.96
C ALA A 87 -6.19 -9.45 -5.42
N GLY A 88 -5.13 -10.16 -5.03
CA GLY A 88 -3.75 -9.76 -5.37
C GLY A 88 -3.48 -9.56 -6.86
N PRO A 89 -3.85 -10.51 -7.74
CA PRO A 89 -3.73 -10.34 -9.19
C PRO A 89 -4.50 -9.12 -9.71
N ALA A 90 -5.66 -8.80 -9.12
CA ALA A 90 -6.45 -7.63 -9.50
C ALA A 90 -5.75 -6.32 -9.11
N VAL A 91 -5.04 -6.27 -7.98
CA VAL A 91 -4.23 -5.11 -7.58
C VAL A 91 -3.13 -4.83 -8.61
N LEU A 92 -2.41 -5.87 -9.04
CA LEU A 92 -1.36 -5.73 -10.05
C LEU A 92 -1.90 -5.28 -11.41
N ARG A 93 -3.03 -5.87 -11.83
CA ARG A 93 -3.73 -5.46 -13.06
C ARG A 93 -4.13 -4.00 -13.02
N LEU A 94 -4.73 -3.57 -11.90
CA LEU A 94 -5.10 -2.18 -11.69
C LEU A 94 -3.89 -1.25 -11.78
N ALA A 95 -2.78 -1.61 -11.15
CA ALA A 95 -1.54 -0.82 -11.22
C ALA A 95 -1.02 -0.71 -12.66
N ALA A 96 -1.10 -1.78 -13.46
CA ALA A 96 -0.72 -1.77 -14.86
C ALA A 96 -1.64 -0.89 -15.72
N GLU A 97 -2.95 -0.97 -15.53
CA GLU A 97 -3.96 -0.15 -16.23
C GLU A 97 -3.84 1.35 -15.88
N LEU A 98 -3.47 1.66 -14.64
CA LEU A 98 -3.25 3.04 -14.20
C LEU A 98 -1.91 3.63 -14.64
N ARG A 99 -1.00 2.83 -15.20
CA ARG A 99 0.35 3.28 -15.58
C ARG A 99 0.39 4.50 -16.50
N GLY A 100 -0.60 4.66 -17.38
CA GLY A 100 -0.74 5.85 -18.25
C GLY A 100 -1.49 7.02 -17.59
N LYS A 101 -1.87 6.91 -16.33
CA LYS A 101 -2.73 7.82 -15.60
C LYS A 101 -2.05 8.26 -14.30
N ALA A 102 -0.97 9.04 -14.46
CA ALA A 102 -0.08 9.41 -13.36
C ALA A 102 -0.82 10.01 -12.15
N ASP A 103 -1.83 10.84 -12.38
CA ASP A 103 -2.58 11.50 -11.30
C ASP A 103 -3.30 10.50 -10.39
N TYR A 104 -3.88 9.42 -10.95
CA TYR A 104 -4.55 8.38 -10.15
C TYR A 104 -3.56 7.58 -9.31
N VAL A 105 -2.43 7.21 -9.89
CA VAL A 105 -1.37 6.47 -9.18
C VAL A 105 -0.81 7.32 -8.05
N GLN A 106 -0.47 8.58 -8.33
CA GLN A 106 0.03 9.50 -7.30
C GLN A 106 -1.00 9.73 -6.19
N ASN A 107 -2.27 9.91 -6.54
CA ASN A 107 -3.32 10.09 -5.55
C ASN A 107 -3.49 8.84 -4.66
N TYR A 108 -3.47 7.64 -5.26
CA TYR A 108 -3.49 6.38 -4.51
C TYR A 108 -2.34 6.31 -3.49
N PHE A 109 -1.10 6.55 -3.94
CA PHE A 109 0.06 6.47 -3.04
C PHE A 109 0.04 7.55 -1.96
N LYS A 110 -0.35 8.79 -2.28
CA LYS A 110 -0.52 9.87 -1.28
C LYS A 110 -1.51 9.47 -0.19
N GLN A 111 -2.67 8.96 -0.59
CA GLN A 111 -3.67 8.49 0.37
C GLN A 111 -3.16 7.30 1.19
N ARG A 112 -2.43 6.37 0.55
CA ARG A 112 -1.83 5.23 1.24
C ARG A 112 -0.81 5.66 2.30
N ILE A 113 0.08 6.58 1.99
CA ILE A 113 1.04 7.13 2.95
C ILE A 113 0.33 7.88 4.09
N ALA A 114 -0.74 8.62 3.79
CA ALA A 114 -1.55 9.28 4.82
C ALA A 114 -2.20 8.27 5.80
N GLN A 115 -2.66 7.12 5.32
CA GLN A 115 -3.20 6.05 6.17
C GLN A 115 -2.13 5.42 7.08
N LEU A 116 -0.87 5.39 6.65
CA LEU A 116 0.27 4.89 7.42
C LEU A 116 0.91 5.97 8.31
N ALA A 117 0.43 7.22 8.24
CA ALA A 117 0.98 8.33 9.03
C ALA A 117 1.10 8.03 10.53
N PRO A 118 0.12 7.38 11.21
CA PRO A 118 0.25 7.06 12.64
C PRO A 118 1.49 6.24 12.97
N MET A 119 1.90 5.31 12.11
CA MET A 119 3.12 4.50 12.28
C MET A 119 4.38 5.37 12.20
N PHE A 120 4.45 6.22 11.18
CA PHE A 120 5.58 7.13 11.01
C PHE A 120 5.68 8.16 12.15
N ASP A 121 4.54 8.76 12.54
CA ASP A 121 4.49 9.77 13.59
C ASP A 121 4.88 9.17 14.95
N ALA A 122 4.44 7.96 15.26
CA ALA A 122 4.85 7.25 16.45
C ALA A 122 6.37 6.97 16.46
N ALA A 123 6.94 6.52 15.33
CA ALA A 123 8.37 6.25 15.22
C ALA A 123 9.22 7.54 15.31
N ILE A 124 8.75 8.63 14.73
CA ILE A 124 9.37 9.96 14.87
C ILE A 124 9.31 10.41 16.34
N GLY A 125 8.16 10.26 16.99
CA GLY A 125 7.98 10.60 18.41
C GLY A 125 8.87 9.81 19.35
N ARG A 126 9.18 8.54 19.02
CA ARG A 126 10.15 7.70 19.75
C ARG A 126 11.61 8.00 19.39
N GLY A 127 11.86 8.87 18.41
CA GLY A 127 13.21 9.21 17.94
C GLY A 127 13.86 8.14 17.06
N GLU A 128 13.10 7.14 16.60
CA GLU A 128 13.57 6.05 15.74
C GLU A 128 13.76 6.50 14.30
N LEU A 129 12.88 7.40 13.82
CA LEU A 129 12.97 8.01 12.49
C LEU A 129 13.29 9.50 12.59
N PRO A 130 14.00 10.08 11.62
CA PRO A 130 14.14 11.53 11.50
C PRO A 130 12.81 12.18 11.14
N ALA A 131 12.60 13.45 11.60
CA ALA A 131 11.35 14.16 11.36
C ALA A 131 11.08 14.47 9.87
N ASP A 132 12.16 14.57 9.10
CA ASP A 132 12.18 14.86 7.66
C ASP A 132 12.29 13.60 6.79
N VAL A 133 12.02 12.41 7.34
CA VAL A 133 12.08 11.16 6.58
C VAL A 133 11.15 11.18 5.38
N ASP A 134 11.67 10.79 4.21
CA ASP A 134 10.86 10.57 3.02
C ASP A 134 10.03 9.29 3.21
N ARG A 135 8.79 9.47 3.62
CA ARG A 135 7.84 8.37 3.92
C ARG A 135 7.48 7.57 2.67
N GLU A 136 7.44 8.22 1.50
CA GLU A 136 7.14 7.55 0.23
C GLU A 136 8.31 6.65 -0.19
N ALA A 137 9.53 7.17 -0.19
CA ALA A 137 10.72 6.39 -0.51
C ALA A 137 10.94 5.24 0.48
N LEU A 138 10.72 5.48 1.78
CA LEU A 138 10.81 4.44 2.80
C LEU A 138 9.80 3.32 2.53
N PHE A 139 8.52 3.65 2.33
CA PHE A 139 7.49 2.64 2.09
C PHE A 139 7.70 1.91 0.76
N ALA A 140 8.14 2.61 -0.29
CA ALA A 140 8.50 1.99 -1.56
C ALA A 140 9.65 0.99 -1.41
N SER A 141 10.66 1.32 -0.61
CA SER A 141 11.78 0.42 -0.29
C SER A 141 11.35 -0.83 0.50
N ALA A 142 10.31 -0.69 1.33
CA ALA A 142 9.76 -1.80 2.10
C ALA A 142 8.81 -2.69 1.29
N ALA A 143 7.89 -2.10 0.54
CA ALA A 143 6.86 -2.83 -0.20
C ALA A 143 7.36 -3.38 -1.55
N GLY A 144 8.25 -2.67 -2.24
CA GLY A 144 8.76 -3.02 -3.56
C GLY A 144 9.29 -4.45 -3.68
N PRO A 145 10.16 -4.93 -2.77
CA PRO A 145 10.67 -6.28 -2.79
C PRO A 145 9.56 -7.36 -2.69
N ILE A 146 8.47 -7.09 -1.97
CA ILE A 146 7.32 -7.99 -1.85
C ILE A 146 6.60 -8.11 -3.18
N TYR A 147 6.30 -6.99 -3.84
CA TYR A 147 5.70 -6.98 -5.17
C TYR A 147 6.56 -7.70 -6.19
N PHE A 148 7.87 -7.43 -6.19
CA PHE A 148 8.80 -8.11 -7.08
C PHE A 148 8.80 -9.62 -6.83
N ARG A 149 8.93 -10.05 -5.58
CA ARG A 149 9.03 -11.47 -5.23
C ARG A 149 7.76 -12.24 -5.59
N MET A 150 6.58 -11.68 -5.28
CA MET A 150 5.31 -12.35 -5.52
C MET A 150 4.89 -12.35 -7.00
N PHE A 151 5.02 -11.21 -7.68
CA PHE A 151 4.41 -11.04 -9.00
C PHE A 151 5.40 -11.13 -10.18
N ILE A 152 6.67 -10.86 -9.95
CA ILE A 152 7.69 -10.95 -11.01
C ILE A 152 8.46 -12.26 -10.88
N ALA A 153 8.93 -12.59 -9.67
CA ALA A 153 9.70 -13.81 -9.45
C ALA A 153 8.83 -15.06 -9.20
N GLY A 154 7.51 -14.91 -8.97
CA GLY A 154 6.59 -16.02 -8.72
C GLY A 154 6.89 -16.80 -7.43
N GLN A 155 7.47 -16.13 -6.42
CA GLN A 155 7.91 -16.77 -5.19
C GLN A 155 7.04 -16.34 -4.00
N SER A 156 6.92 -17.21 -3.01
CA SER A 156 6.27 -16.88 -1.74
C SER A 156 7.12 -15.95 -0.89
N VAL A 157 6.46 -15.13 -0.08
CA VAL A 157 7.10 -14.26 0.91
C VAL A 157 6.90 -14.88 2.29
N ASP A 158 8.00 -15.27 2.94
CA ASP A 158 8.02 -15.82 4.29
C ASP A 158 8.44 -14.78 5.34
N ALA A 159 8.37 -15.16 6.60
CA ALA A 159 8.73 -14.27 7.71
C ALA A 159 10.22 -13.87 7.68
N ALA A 160 11.11 -14.73 7.19
CA ALA A 160 12.53 -14.43 7.09
C ALA A 160 12.80 -13.36 6.04
N PHE A 161 12.09 -13.40 4.90
CA PHE A 161 12.19 -12.37 3.88
C PHE A 161 11.65 -11.02 4.36
N ILE A 162 10.49 -11.01 5.06
CA ILE A 162 9.98 -9.77 5.68
C ILE A 162 11.00 -9.21 6.66
N ALA A 163 11.58 -10.04 7.54
CA ALA A 163 12.60 -9.58 8.49
C ALA A 163 13.82 -8.97 7.79
N SER A 164 14.27 -9.54 6.67
CA SER A 164 15.38 -9.00 5.89
C SER A 164 15.06 -7.63 5.29
N ILE A 165 13.83 -7.41 4.82
CA ILE A 165 13.37 -6.11 4.32
C ILE A 165 13.37 -5.09 5.46
N VAL A 166 12.74 -5.43 6.60
CA VAL A 166 12.66 -4.53 7.76
C VAL A 166 14.05 -4.13 8.23
N GLN A 167 14.97 -5.10 8.33
CA GLN A 167 16.36 -4.81 8.71
C GLN A 167 17.05 -3.86 7.73
N SER A 168 16.83 -4.03 6.43
CA SER A 168 17.42 -3.17 5.39
C SER A 168 16.84 -1.75 5.46
N VAL A 169 15.54 -1.62 5.63
CA VAL A 169 14.85 -0.34 5.78
C VAL A 169 15.32 0.37 7.06
N CYS A 170 15.39 -0.33 8.19
CA CYS A 170 15.87 0.26 9.44
C CYS A 170 17.32 0.74 9.34
N ARG A 171 18.19 -0.03 8.65
CA ARG A 171 19.58 0.42 8.43
C ARG A 171 19.67 1.69 7.58
N THR A 172 18.75 1.89 6.67
CA THR A 172 18.79 3.03 5.73
C THR A 172 18.13 4.28 6.32
N TYR A 173 17.01 4.12 7.01
CA TYR A 173 16.14 5.22 7.40
C TYR A 173 16.09 5.50 8.91
N CYS A 174 16.36 4.49 9.76
CA CYS A 174 16.32 4.73 11.20
C CYS A 174 17.58 5.42 11.69
N ARG A 175 17.41 6.24 12.73
CA ARG A 175 18.55 6.84 13.45
C ARG A 175 19.35 5.73 14.12
N PRO A 176 20.69 5.78 14.08
CA PRO A 176 21.49 4.85 14.86
C PRO A 176 21.12 4.99 16.34
N ALA A 177 20.94 3.86 17.04
CA ALA A 177 20.72 3.88 18.47
C ALA A 177 21.82 4.72 19.13
N SER A 178 21.44 5.68 20.00
CA SER A 178 22.38 6.56 20.67
C SER A 178 23.52 5.77 21.31
N GLY A 179 24.72 5.80 20.70
CA GLY A 179 25.91 5.09 21.18
C GLY A 179 26.78 4.45 20.08
N ALA A 180 26.25 4.21 18.87
CA ALA A 180 27.04 3.66 17.78
C ALA A 180 27.63 4.81 16.91
N LYS A 181 28.87 5.22 17.17
CA LYS A 181 29.64 6.03 16.22
C LYS A 181 29.87 5.20 14.97
N LEU A 182 29.25 5.55 13.85
CA LEU A 182 29.66 5.07 12.54
C LEU A 182 31.07 5.59 12.27
N SER A 183 32.07 4.72 12.34
CA SER A 183 33.37 4.99 11.75
C SER A 183 33.21 4.86 10.23
N LEU A 184 32.98 5.98 9.57
CA LEU A 184 33.11 6.07 8.12
C LEU A 184 34.61 5.87 7.80
N SER A 185 34.97 4.74 7.23
CA SER A 185 36.26 4.59 6.58
C SER A 185 36.34 5.58 5.41
N PRO A 186 37.47 6.29 5.22
CA PRO A 186 37.61 7.23 4.12
C PRO A 186 37.54 6.51 2.78
N PRO A 187 37.09 7.19 1.70
CA PRO A 187 37.05 6.61 0.37
C PRO A 187 38.44 6.20 -0.06
N ILE A 188 38.52 5.02 -0.68
CA ILE A 188 39.75 4.52 -1.31
C ILE A 188 40.07 5.44 -2.49
N ALA A 189 41.30 6.02 -2.47
CA ALA A 189 41.86 6.88 -3.50
C ALA A 189 42.15 6.08 -4.78
#